data_a5c15ae3e7910afa7aef469266501b51
#
_entry.id   a5c15ae3e7910afa7aef469266501b51
#
_cell.length_a   1.000
_cell.length_b   1.000
_cell.length_c   1.000
_cell.angle_alpha   90.00
_cell.angle_beta   90.00
_cell.angle_gamma   90.00
#
_symmetry.space_group_name_H-M   'P 1'
#
loop_
_entity.id
_entity.type
_entity.pdbx_description
1 polymer ?
#
loop_
_entity_poly.entity_id
_entity_poly.type
_entity_poly.pdbx_seq_one_letter_code
_entity_poly.pdbx_strand_id
1 'polypeptide(L)'
;MANFSGQGVLITGASSGIGEALAREFARRGAALVLAARRTDRLDRLVAELTAGGARAVAVRCDVTVDGEPERAAAAARERFGRLDVVVANAGFGVVGPFMLLSVEDYRRQFETNVFGVLRTIKATLPDVRRARGRIAIIGSVSGHIATPGSSPYAMSKFAVRALAEALGHELAGAGVSVTLVSPGFVHSEIRRVDNQGVLRADTPDPVPKFLIMSTARAARHIVRAIARRRREIVVTGHGKIFVFLHRHAPWLTSTVIRRFGVRSRGEPSR
;
A
#
# COMPACT_ATOMS: atom_id res chain seq x y z
N MET A 1 -6.91 -22.97 -4.61
CA MET A 1 -6.60 -21.56 -4.26
C MET A 1 -5.12 -21.49 -3.93
N ALA A 2 -4.44 -20.34 -4.17
CA ALA A 2 -3.04 -20.20 -3.75
C ALA A 2 -2.94 -20.32 -2.23
N ASN A 3 -2.08 -21.21 -1.76
CA ASN A 3 -1.84 -21.50 -0.35
C ASN A 3 -0.56 -20.81 0.09
N PHE A 4 -0.55 -20.22 1.30
CA PHE A 4 0.60 -19.62 1.95
C PHE A 4 0.98 -20.36 3.25
N SER A 5 0.48 -21.59 3.44
CA SER A 5 0.81 -22.40 4.61
C SER A 5 2.33 -22.53 4.76
N GLY A 6 2.81 -22.34 5.98
CA GLY A 6 4.23 -22.37 6.29
C GLY A 6 5.04 -21.16 5.81
N GLN A 7 4.44 -20.15 5.19
CA GLN A 7 5.14 -18.93 4.77
C GLN A 7 4.96 -17.81 5.79
N GLY A 8 6.05 -17.06 6.05
CA GLY A 8 6.05 -15.84 6.84
C GLY A 8 5.71 -14.63 5.95
N VAL A 9 4.79 -13.79 6.38
CA VAL A 9 4.34 -12.59 5.69
C VAL A 9 4.43 -11.38 6.61
N LEU A 10 5.13 -10.34 6.21
CA LEU A 10 5.18 -9.06 6.91
C LEU A 10 4.35 -8.03 6.15
N ILE A 11 3.48 -7.32 6.87
CA ILE A 11 2.62 -6.27 6.30
C ILE A 11 2.81 -4.98 7.09
N THR A 12 3.34 -3.93 6.45
CA THR A 12 3.40 -2.59 7.06
C THR A 12 2.08 -1.84 6.86
N GLY A 13 1.71 -0.97 7.82
CA GLY A 13 0.42 -0.28 7.79
C GLY A 13 -0.77 -1.23 7.97
N ALA A 14 -0.59 -2.32 8.73
CA ALA A 14 -1.60 -3.37 8.89
C ALA A 14 -2.79 -2.99 9.79
N SER A 15 -2.77 -1.83 10.45
CA SER A 15 -3.78 -1.42 11.44
C SER A 15 -5.10 -0.94 10.85
N SER A 16 -5.25 -0.83 9.53
CA SER A 16 -6.50 -0.42 8.87
C SER A 16 -6.51 -0.67 7.37
N GLY A 17 -7.69 -0.54 6.76
CA GLY A 17 -7.89 -0.46 5.32
C GLY A 17 -7.38 -1.69 4.55
N ILE A 18 -6.56 -1.45 3.54
CA ILE A 18 -6.02 -2.52 2.68
C ILE A 18 -5.08 -3.43 3.48
N GLY A 19 -4.22 -2.87 4.35
CA GLY A 19 -3.28 -3.67 5.16
C GLY A 19 -3.98 -4.65 6.08
N GLU A 20 -5.00 -4.21 6.79
CA GLU A 20 -5.85 -5.03 7.65
C GLU A 20 -6.58 -6.14 6.88
N ALA A 21 -7.16 -5.79 5.72
CA ALA A 21 -7.83 -6.76 4.88
C ALA A 21 -6.87 -7.80 4.25
N LEU A 22 -5.63 -7.38 3.95
CA LEU A 22 -4.57 -8.29 3.51
C LEU A 22 -4.18 -9.27 4.63
N ALA A 23 -4.07 -8.79 5.87
CA ALA A 23 -3.80 -9.65 7.02
C ALA A 23 -4.84 -10.78 7.14
N ARG A 24 -6.13 -10.44 7.09
CA ARG A 24 -7.23 -11.44 7.10
C ARG A 24 -7.15 -12.41 5.91
N GLU A 25 -6.87 -11.90 4.72
CA GLU A 25 -6.82 -12.76 3.52
C GLU A 25 -5.59 -13.68 3.52
N PHE A 26 -4.43 -13.24 4.00
CA PHE A 26 -3.25 -14.09 4.16
C PHE A 26 -3.44 -15.12 5.29
N ALA A 27 -4.04 -14.72 6.42
CA ALA A 27 -4.39 -15.63 7.52
C ALA A 27 -5.30 -16.77 7.02
N ARG A 28 -6.36 -16.43 6.29
CA ARG A 28 -7.28 -17.40 5.68
C ARG A 28 -6.59 -18.38 4.72
N ARG A 29 -5.41 -18.04 4.23
CA ARG A 29 -4.58 -18.89 3.36
C ARG A 29 -3.42 -19.56 4.09
N GLY A 30 -3.43 -19.56 5.41
CA GLY A 30 -2.50 -20.29 6.26
C GLY A 30 -1.14 -19.63 6.49
N ALA A 31 -0.97 -18.36 6.12
CA ALA A 31 0.27 -17.63 6.38
C ALA A 31 0.48 -17.35 7.87
N ALA A 32 1.75 -17.28 8.29
CA ALA A 32 2.15 -16.71 9.56
C ALA A 32 2.43 -15.20 9.37
N LEU A 33 1.89 -14.33 10.24
CA LEU A 33 1.79 -12.90 9.98
C LEU A 33 2.57 -12.07 11.00
N VAL A 34 3.42 -11.16 10.50
CA VAL A 34 3.91 -10.00 11.25
C VAL A 34 3.12 -8.78 10.79
N LEU A 35 2.34 -8.23 11.69
CA LEU A 35 1.49 -7.06 11.44
C LEU A 35 2.16 -5.84 12.05
N ALA A 36 2.64 -4.94 11.19
CA ALA A 36 3.46 -3.80 11.59
C ALA A 36 2.71 -2.48 11.35
N ALA A 37 2.55 -1.65 12.38
CA ALA A 37 1.99 -0.30 12.29
C ALA A 37 2.26 0.49 13.57
N ARG A 38 1.94 1.80 13.56
CA ARG A 38 2.06 2.70 14.71
C ARG A 38 0.98 2.48 15.77
N ARG A 39 -0.25 2.14 15.33
CA ARG A 39 -1.43 1.97 16.21
C ARG A 39 -1.49 0.54 16.75
N THR A 40 -0.84 0.32 17.90
CA THR A 40 -0.70 -1.00 18.51
C THR A 40 -2.04 -1.53 19.02
N ASP A 41 -2.90 -0.68 19.56
CA ASP A 41 -4.24 -1.04 20.02
C ASP A 41 -5.09 -1.72 18.94
N ARG A 42 -4.95 -1.27 17.69
CA ARG A 42 -5.64 -1.86 16.54
C ARG A 42 -4.97 -3.15 16.07
N LEU A 43 -3.63 -3.20 16.14
CA LEU A 43 -2.88 -4.42 15.79
C LEU A 43 -3.21 -5.54 16.75
N ASP A 44 -3.24 -5.25 18.07
CA ASP A 44 -3.50 -6.23 19.12
C ASP A 44 -4.91 -6.83 18.96
N ARG A 45 -5.91 -5.99 18.68
CA ARG A 45 -7.28 -6.47 18.35
C ARG A 45 -7.31 -7.36 17.12
N LEU A 46 -6.60 -6.97 16.06
CA LEU A 46 -6.54 -7.76 14.83
C LEU A 46 -5.81 -9.09 15.04
N VAL A 47 -4.70 -9.08 15.79
CA VAL A 47 -3.97 -10.31 16.16
C VAL A 47 -4.86 -11.24 16.99
N ALA A 48 -5.56 -10.71 18.00
CA ALA A 48 -6.49 -11.50 18.82
C ALA A 48 -7.59 -12.15 17.97
N GLU A 49 -8.20 -11.39 17.04
CA GLU A 49 -9.20 -11.92 16.09
C GLU A 49 -8.61 -13.06 15.22
N LEU A 50 -7.45 -12.84 14.64
CA LEU A 50 -6.83 -13.80 13.72
C LEU A 50 -6.38 -15.07 14.45
N THR A 51 -5.83 -14.94 15.66
CA THR A 51 -5.38 -16.08 16.46
C THR A 51 -6.54 -16.90 17.02
N ALA A 52 -7.64 -16.25 17.40
CA ALA A 52 -8.88 -16.95 17.74
C ALA A 52 -9.43 -17.77 16.56
N GLY A 53 -9.18 -17.34 15.33
CA GLY A 53 -9.46 -18.10 14.10
C GLY A 53 -8.39 -19.14 13.72
N GLY A 54 -7.41 -19.43 14.60
CA GLY A 54 -6.35 -20.42 14.38
C GLY A 54 -5.16 -19.93 13.54
N ALA A 55 -5.08 -18.66 13.18
CA ALA A 55 -3.93 -18.14 12.46
C ALA A 55 -2.76 -17.83 13.41
N ARG A 56 -1.53 -17.89 12.89
CA ARG A 56 -0.32 -17.44 13.59
C ARG A 56 -0.07 -15.96 13.24
N ALA A 57 -0.22 -15.06 14.19
CA ALA A 57 -0.02 -13.64 13.97
C ALA A 57 0.68 -12.99 15.17
N VAL A 58 1.48 -11.97 14.91
CA VAL A 58 2.13 -11.13 15.92
C VAL A 58 2.06 -9.65 15.53
N ALA A 59 1.80 -8.80 16.51
CA ALA A 59 1.84 -7.34 16.35
C ALA A 59 3.24 -6.81 16.62
N VAL A 60 3.67 -5.85 15.80
CA VAL A 60 4.93 -5.12 16.01
C VAL A 60 4.65 -3.63 15.82
N ARG A 61 4.95 -2.82 16.85
CA ARG A 61 4.96 -1.38 16.66
C ARG A 61 6.04 -1.02 15.65
N CYS A 62 5.63 -0.33 14.58
CA CYS A 62 6.55 0.08 13.53
C CYS A 62 6.08 1.39 12.88
N ASP A 63 6.92 2.42 12.98
CA ASP A 63 6.85 3.60 12.13
C ASP A 63 7.91 3.45 11.03
N VAL A 64 7.48 3.33 9.79
CA VAL A 64 8.37 3.14 8.64
C VAL A 64 9.27 4.34 8.36
N THR A 65 9.03 5.48 9.03
CA THR A 65 9.86 6.69 8.91
C THR A 65 11.02 6.70 9.91
N VAL A 66 11.04 5.76 10.87
CA VAL A 66 12.06 5.66 11.91
C VAL A 66 13.02 4.52 11.57
N ASP A 67 14.29 4.82 11.50
CA ASP A 67 15.35 3.83 11.21
C ASP A 67 15.39 2.77 12.34
N GLY A 68 15.63 1.52 11.95
CA GLY A 68 15.63 0.36 12.87
C GLY A 68 14.24 -0.22 13.17
N GLU A 69 13.15 0.51 12.95
CA GLU A 69 11.79 -0.05 13.21
C GLU A 69 11.36 -1.09 12.17
N PRO A 70 11.58 -0.90 10.87
CA PRO A 70 11.37 -1.97 9.87
C PRO A 70 12.24 -3.20 10.11
N GLU A 71 13.48 -3.02 10.58
CA GLU A 71 14.40 -4.11 10.92
C GLU A 71 13.89 -4.93 12.11
N ARG A 72 13.33 -4.29 13.15
CA ARG A 72 12.66 -4.99 14.26
C ARG A 72 11.47 -5.80 13.80
N ALA A 73 10.68 -5.27 12.87
CA ALA A 73 9.56 -6.01 12.30
C ALA A 73 10.02 -7.23 11.48
N ALA A 74 11.12 -7.13 10.74
CA ALA A 74 11.73 -8.25 10.02
C ALA A 74 12.33 -9.29 11.00
N ALA A 75 12.99 -8.84 12.08
CA ALA A 75 13.50 -9.71 13.14
C ALA A 75 12.40 -10.54 13.79
N ALA A 76 11.25 -9.94 14.09
CA ALA A 76 10.10 -10.64 14.65
C ALA A 76 9.62 -11.80 13.75
N ALA A 77 9.70 -11.67 12.42
CA ALA A 77 9.38 -12.77 11.51
C ALA A 77 10.35 -13.93 11.64
N ARG A 78 11.65 -13.65 11.76
CA ARG A 78 12.69 -14.68 11.96
C ARG A 78 12.53 -15.37 13.29
N GLU A 79 12.35 -14.63 14.35
CA GLU A 79 12.24 -15.14 15.73
C GLU A 79 10.98 -15.98 15.95
N ARG A 80 9.85 -15.52 15.45
CA ARG A 80 8.55 -16.15 15.69
C ARG A 80 8.21 -17.27 14.71
N PHE A 81 8.71 -17.18 13.47
CA PHE A 81 8.30 -18.08 12.39
C PHE A 81 9.48 -18.75 11.66
N GLY A 82 10.73 -18.36 11.97
CA GLY A 82 11.95 -18.92 11.36
C GLY A 82 12.19 -18.45 9.92
N ARG A 83 11.27 -17.67 9.33
CA ARG A 83 11.33 -17.28 7.92
C ARG A 83 10.50 -16.04 7.59
N LEU A 84 10.87 -15.38 6.50
CA LEU A 84 10.08 -14.30 5.88
C LEU A 84 10.07 -14.49 4.36
N ASP A 85 8.92 -14.81 3.82
CA ASP A 85 8.74 -15.15 2.39
C ASP A 85 8.10 -14.02 1.59
N VAL A 86 7.24 -13.25 2.24
CA VAL A 86 6.48 -12.18 1.58
C VAL A 86 6.56 -10.92 2.42
N VAL A 87 6.92 -9.81 1.78
CA VAL A 87 6.77 -8.48 2.37
C VAL A 87 5.75 -7.66 1.59
N VAL A 88 4.86 -6.99 2.31
CA VAL A 88 3.91 -6.05 1.75
C VAL A 88 4.21 -4.66 2.30
N ALA A 89 4.88 -3.84 1.51
CA ALA A 89 5.15 -2.44 1.80
C ALA A 89 3.87 -1.64 1.51
N ASN A 90 2.99 -1.56 2.53
CA ASN A 90 1.66 -0.96 2.40
C ASN A 90 1.49 0.34 3.20
N ALA A 91 2.31 0.59 4.21
CA ALA A 91 2.23 1.82 4.99
C ALA A 91 2.27 3.07 4.09
N GLY A 92 1.36 4.01 4.32
CA GLY A 92 1.27 5.22 3.52
C GLY A 92 0.05 6.07 3.88
N PHE A 93 0.11 7.34 3.51
CA PHE A 93 -0.99 8.29 3.61
C PHE A 93 -0.99 9.23 2.41
N GLY A 94 -1.91 10.19 2.33
CA GLY A 94 -2.03 11.12 1.21
C GLY A 94 -2.01 12.57 1.65
N VAL A 95 -1.06 13.34 1.13
CA VAL A 95 -1.07 14.81 1.18
C VAL A 95 -1.73 15.33 -0.10
N VAL A 96 -2.77 16.13 0.07
CA VAL A 96 -3.56 16.69 -1.03
C VAL A 96 -3.88 18.17 -0.76
N GLY A 97 -3.91 18.94 -1.82
CA GLY A 97 -4.22 20.38 -1.78
C GLY A 97 -3.76 21.09 -3.05
N PRO A 98 -4.23 22.32 -3.32
CA PRO A 98 -3.73 23.15 -4.40
C PRO A 98 -2.22 23.40 -4.26
N PHE A 99 -1.48 23.32 -5.38
CA PHE A 99 -0.02 23.48 -5.38
C PHE A 99 0.45 24.74 -4.64
N MET A 100 -0.27 25.86 -4.84
CA MET A 100 0.07 27.15 -4.22
C MET A 100 -0.10 27.19 -2.69
N LEU A 101 -0.84 26.22 -2.12
CA LEU A 101 -1.11 26.15 -0.68
C LEU A 101 -0.25 25.08 0.02
N LEU A 102 0.49 24.28 -0.73
CA LEU A 102 1.33 23.22 -0.19
C LEU A 102 2.78 23.70 -0.07
N SER A 103 3.37 23.49 1.09
CA SER A 103 4.77 23.77 1.35
C SER A 103 5.67 22.62 0.84
N VAL A 104 6.96 22.89 0.64
CA VAL A 104 7.95 21.85 0.34
C VAL A 104 7.99 20.79 1.44
N GLU A 105 7.71 21.17 2.68
CA GLU A 105 7.68 20.24 3.82
C GLU A 105 6.51 19.24 3.73
N ASP A 106 5.39 19.63 3.13
CA ASP A 106 4.29 18.70 2.83
C ASP A 106 4.73 17.60 1.86
N TYR A 107 5.54 17.97 0.84
CA TYR A 107 6.13 17.00 -0.10
C TYR A 107 7.14 16.09 0.62
N ARG A 108 8.03 16.64 1.44
CA ARG A 108 9.01 15.84 2.21
C ARG A 108 8.33 14.82 3.08
N ARG A 109 7.31 15.21 3.85
CA ARG A 109 6.53 14.33 4.71
C ARG A 109 5.82 13.23 3.92
N GLN A 110 5.26 13.58 2.76
CA GLN A 110 4.65 12.59 1.86
C GLN A 110 5.67 11.55 1.37
N PHE A 111 6.86 12.02 0.96
CA PHE A 111 7.93 11.15 0.48
C PHE A 111 8.54 10.33 1.61
N GLU A 112 8.70 10.90 2.79
CA GLU A 112 9.27 10.21 3.95
C GLU A 112 8.51 8.91 4.26
N THR A 113 7.19 8.96 4.27
CA THR A 113 6.38 7.78 4.50
C THR A 113 6.24 6.89 3.25
N ASN A 114 5.81 7.48 2.12
CA ASN A 114 5.37 6.70 0.96
C ASN A 114 6.52 6.20 0.08
N VAL A 115 7.70 6.81 0.16
CA VAL A 115 8.88 6.44 -0.65
C VAL A 115 9.98 5.89 0.25
N PHE A 116 10.50 6.69 1.17
CA PHE A 116 11.61 6.25 2.04
C PHE A 116 11.18 5.16 3.02
N GLY A 117 9.95 5.22 3.55
CA GLY A 117 9.38 4.14 4.36
C GLY A 117 9.25 2.81 3.60
N VAL A 118 8.90 2.87 2.30
CA VAL A 118 8.91 1.68 1.43
C VAL A 118 10.33 1.16 1.23
N LEU A 119 11.29 2.05 0.96
CA LEU A 119 12.71 1.68 0.81
C LEU A 119 13.26 1.02 2.07
N ARG A 120 13.04 1.62 3.27
CA ARG A 120 13.47 1.03 4.55
C ARG A 120 12.84 -0.36 4.75
N THR A 121 11.53 -0.49 4.53
CA THR A 121 10.83 -1.77 4.65
C THR A 121 11.45 -2.84 3.74
N ILE A 122 11.71 -2.50 2.47
CA ILE A 122 12.31 -3.46 1.53
C ILE A 122 13.75 -3.80 1.92
N LYS A 123 14.58 -2.81 2.24
CA LYS A 123 15.98 -3.04 2.65
C LYS A 123 16.06 -3.93 3.89
N ALA A 124 15.25 -3.67 4.90
CA ALA A 124 15.20 -4.46 6.14
C ALA A 124 14.81 -5.93 5.91
N THR A 125 13.97 -6.20 4.90
CA THR A 125 13.40 -7.54 4.64
C THR A 125 14.09 -8.29 3.50
N LEU A 126 14.86 -7.59 2.66
CA LEU A 126 15.44 -8.13 1.43
C LEU A 126 16.33 -9.36 1.64
N PRO A 127 17.22 -9.43 2.68
CA PRO A 127 18.03 -10.63 2.90
C PRO A 127 17.21 -11.90 3.09
N ASP A 128 16.13 -11.80 3.88
CA ASP A 128 15.24 -12.95 4.16
C ASP A 128 14.41 -13.33 2.94
N VAL A 129 13.83 -12.35 2.26
CA VAL A 129 13.03 -12.56 1.05
C VAL A 129 13.87 -13.17 -0.07
N ARG A 130 15.14 -12.76 -0.22
CA ARG A 130 16.08 -13.38 -1.19
C ARG A 130 16.38 -14.82 -0.83
N ARG A 131 16.68 -15.13 0.45
CA ARG A 131 16.91 -16.50 0.93
C ARG A 131 15.71 -17.40 0.65
N ALA A 132 14.49 -16.87 0.82
CA ALA A 132 13.26 -17.59 0.58
C ALA A 132 12.86 -17.68 -0.92
N ARG A 133 13.59 -17.02 -1.83
CA ARG A 133 13.15 -16.77 -3.22
C ARG A 133 11.70 -16.25 -3.24
N GLY A 134 11.44 -15.29 -2.38
CA GLY A 134 10.13 -14.85 -1.93
C GLY A 134 9.44 -13.85 -2.86
N ARG A 135 8.66 -12.96 -2.24
CA ARG A 135 7.83 -11.97 -2.96
C ARG A 135 7.82 -10.64 -2.24
N ILE A 136 7.95 -9.57 -2.99
CA ILE A 136 7.78 -8.19 -2.53
C ILE A 136 6.52 -7.63 -3.18
N ALA A 137 5.60 -7.08 -2.38
CA ALA A 137 4.46 -6.33 -2.88
C ALA A 137 4.59 -4.86 -2.44
N ILE A 138 4.51 -3.95 -3.38
CA ILE A 138 4.56 -2.50 -3.14
C ILE A 138 3.17 -1.92 -3.42
N ILE A 139 2.56 -1.30 -2.42
CA ILE A 139 1.25 -0.68 -2.60
C ILE A 139 1.41 0.73 -3.18
N GLY A 140 1.26 0.78 -4.47
CA GLY A 140 1.17 2.00 -5.27
C GLY A 140 -0.22 2.63 -5.24
N SER A 141 -0.69 3.12 -6.39
CA SER A 141 -2.02 3.67 -6.63
C SER A 141 -2.24 3.85 -8.14
N VAL A 142 -3.48 3.99 -8.59
CA VAL A 142 -3.81 4.56 -9.90
C VAL A 142 -3.17 5.94 -10.06
N SER A 143 -3.01 6.70 -8.96
CA SER A 143 -2.28 7.98 -8.95
C SER A 143 -0.77 7.85 -9.21
N GLY A 144 -0.21 6.66 -9.29
CA GLY A 144 1.14 6.38 -9.80
C GLY A 144 1.20 6.21 -11.32
N HIS A 145 0.08 6.35 -12.00
CA HIS A 145 -0.03 6.33 -13.47
C HIS A 145 -0.61 7.63 -14.02
N ILE A 146 -1.49 8.28 -13.23
CA ILE A 146 -2.22 9.49 -13.64
C ILE A 146 -2.22 10.45 -12.46
N ALA A 147 -1.72 11.67 -12.68
CA ALA A 147 -1.81 12.74 -11.71
C ALA A 147 -3.08 13.58 -11.94
N THR A 148 -3.73 14.01 -10.85
CA THR A 148 -4.90 14.88 -10.89
C THR A 148 -4.59 16.19 -10.16
N PRO A 149 -5.31 17.31 -10.47
CA PRO A 149 -5.16 18.53 -9.72
C PRO A 149 -5.28 18.31 -8.21
N GLY A 150 -4.50 19.03 -7.44
CA GLY A 150 -4.49 18.93 -5.97
C GLY A 150 -3.89 17.65 -5.40
N SER A 151 -3.29 16.76 -6.21
CA SER A 151 -2.72 15.52 -5.73
C SER A 151 -1.20 15.40 -5.95
N SER A 152 -0.52 16.50 -6.26
CA SER A 152 0.88 16.45 -6.70
C SER A 152 1.83 15.72 -5.72
N PRO A 153 1.84 15.95 -4.39
CA PRO A 153 2.75 15.21 -3.50
C PRO A 153 2.45 13.71 -3.51
N TYR A 154 1.16 13.36 -3.40
CA TYR A 154 0.73 11.96 -3.40
C TYR A 154 1.04 11.27 -4.72
N ALA A 155 0.68 11.88 -5.85
CA ALA A 155 0.96 11.33 -7.17
C ALA A 155 2.47 11.13 -7.38
N MET A 156 3.30 12.16 -7.12
CA MET A 156 4.76 12.05 -7.21
C MET A 156 5.28 10.86 -6.39
N SER A 157 4.84 10.68 -5.15
CA SER A 157 5.26 9.56 -4.30
C SER A 157 4.86 8.21 -4.90
N LYS A 158 3.68 8.11 -5.53
CA LYS A 158 3.19 6.87 -6.14
C LYS A 158 3.84 6.56 -7.50
N PHE A 159 4.23 7.57 -8.27
CA PHE A 159 5.10 7.41 -9.43
C PHE A 159 6.50 6.93 -9.02
N ALA A 160 7.08 7.50 -7.95
CA ALA A 160 8.38 7.08 -7.44
C ALA A 160 8.40 5.59 -7.05
N VAL A 161 7.41 5.10 -6.28
CA VAL A 161 7.39 3.68 -5.90
C VAL A 161 7.02 2.75 -7.07
N ARG A 162 6.34 3.24 -8.11
CA ARG A 162 6.15 2.49 -9.35
C ARG A 162 7.48 2.27 -10.06
N ALA A 163 8.29 3.33 -10.23
CA ALA A 163 9.62 3.22 -10.82
C ALA A 163 10.52 2.28 -10.00
N LEU A 164 10.47 2.39 -8.65
CA LEU A 164 11.18 1.47 -7.76
C LEU A 164 10.76 0.01 -7.97
N ALA A 165 9.45 -0.27 -8.07
CA ALA A 165 8.94 -1.63 -8.26
C ALA A 165 9.40 -2.23 -9.60
N GLU A 166 9.45 -1.42 -10.64
CA GLU A 166 9.93 -1.81 -11.97
C GLU A 166 11.42 -2.15 -11.94
N ALA A 167 12.26 -1.25 -11.40
CA ALA A 167 13.70 -1.45 -11.29
C ALA A 167 14.03 -2.70 -10.45
N LEU A 168 13.47 -2.81 -9.25
CA LEU A 168 13.69 -3.98 -8.38
C LEU A 168 13.18 -5.28 -9.01
N GLY A 169 12.10 -5.23 -9.80
CA GLY A 169 11.58 -6.38 -10.52
C GLY A 169 12.61 -6.96 -11.50
N HIS A 170 13.41 -6.11 -12.15
CA HIS A 170 14.50 -6.53 -13.03
C HIS A 170 15.73 -7.00 -12.24
N GLU A 171 16.15 -6.23 -11.23
CA GLU A 171 17.35 -6.54 -10.44
C GLU A 171 17.23 -7.86 -9.66
N LEU A 172 16.05 -8.18 -9.16
CA LEU A 172 15.83 -9.33 -8.28
C LEU A 172 15.35 -10.60 -9.01
N ALA A 173 15.09 -10.51 -10.32
CA ALA A 173 14.61 -11.64 -11.11
C ALA A 173 15.57 -12.83 -11.07
N GLY A 174 16.88 -12.59 -11.22
CA GLY A 174 17.92 -13.62 -11.15
C GLY A 174 18.02 -14.31 -9.79
N ALA A 175 17.61 -13.64 -8.71
CA ALA A 175 17.56 -14.20 -7.36
C ALA A 175 16.25 -14.98 -7.09
N GLY A 176 15.35 -15.08 -8.07
CA GLY A 176 14.05 -15.76 -7.93
C GLY A 176 13.03 -14.98 -7.07
N VAL A 177 13.29 -13.73 -6.76
CA VAL A 177 12.36 -12.84 -6.05
C VAL A 177 11.45 -12.14 -7.03
N SER A 178 10.15 -12.17 -6.78
CA SER A 178 9.20 -11.40 -7.58
C SER A 178 8.79 -10.12 -6.89
N VAL A 179 8.70 -9.04 -7.65
CA VAL A 179 8.17 -7.75 -7.20
C VAL A 179 6.83 -7.51 -7.87
N THR A 180 5.80 -7.22 -7.06
CA THR A 180 4.45 -6.92 -7.54
C THR A 180 4.08 -5.49 -7.18
N LEU A 181 3.94 -4.63 -8.19
CA LEU A 181 3.30 -3.33 -8.02
C LEU A 181 1.78 -3.51 -7.93
N VAL A 182 1.20 -3.03 -6.86
CA VAL A 182 -0.25 -3.03 -6.67
C VAL A 182 -0.76 -1.60 -6.83
N SER A 183 -1.64 -1.36 -7.78
CA SER A 183 -2.23 -0.05 -8.07
C SER A 183 -3.73 -0.05 -7.74
N PRO A 184 -4.14 0.22 -6.48
CA PRO A 184 -5.54 0.41 -6.14
C PRO A 184 -6.09 1.69 -6.78
N GLY A 185 -7.37 1.64 -7.21
CA GLY A 185 -8.17 2.83 -7.40
C GLY A 185 -8.93 3.17 -6.11
N PHE A 186 -10.23 3.48 -6.21
CA PHE A 186 -11.04 3.75 -5.02
C PHE A 186 -11.37 2.45 -4.28
N VAL A 187 -10.68 2.22 -3.17
CA VAL A 187 -10.92 1.13 -2.23
C VAL A 187 -11.34 1.76 -0.90
N HIS A 188 -12.25 1.14 -0.17
CA HIS A 188 -12.66 1.60 1.15
C HIS A 188 -11.43 1.70 2.08
N SER A 189 -11.16 2.89 2.64
CA SER A 189 -9.95 3.14 3.42
C SER A 189 -10.09 4.46 4.19
N GLU A 190 -9.41 4.56 5.32
CA GLU A 190 -9.30 5.80 6.09
C GLU A 190 -8.42 6.86 5.41
N ILE A 191 -7.63 6.51 4.40
CA ILE A 191 -6.62 7.39 3.77
C ILE A 191 -7.18 8.73 3.31
N ARG A 192 -8.44 8.77 2.85
CA ARG A 192 -9.11 9.99 2.42
C ARG A 192 -9.68 10.84 3.57
N ARG A 193 -9.65 10.31 4.79
CA ARG A 193 -10.03 11.01 6.02
C ARG A 193 -8.80 11.41 6.86
N VAL A 194 -7.62 11.02 6.45
CA VAL A 194 -6.36 11.45 7.07
C VAL A 194 -6.01 12.83 6.50
N ASP A 195 -5.71 13.78 7.38
CA ASP A 195 -5.29 15.11 6.97
C ASP A 195 -3.81 15.12 6.51
N ASN A 196 -3.34 16.27 6.04
CA ASN A 196 -1.96 16.41 5.57
C ASN A 196 -0.90 16.28 6.68
N GLN A 197 -1.32 16.26 7.95
CA GLN A 197 -0.45 15.98 9.11
C GLN A 197 -0.42 14.49 9.49
N GLY A 198 -1.19 13.65 8.79
CA GLY A 198 -1.29 12.22 9.09
C GLY A 198 -2.28 11.88 10.21
N VAL A 199 -3.15 12.83 10.61
CA VAL A 199 -4.16 12.65 11.66
C VAL A 199 -5.50 12.25 11.04
N LEU A 200 -6.14 11.22 11.60
CA LEU A 200 -7.46 10.76 11.16
C LEU A 200 -8.54 11.75 11.60
N ARG A 201 -9.31 12.26 10.64
CA ARG A 201 -10.49 13.12 10.84
C ARG A 201 -11.74 12.28 10.61
N ALA A 202 -12.26 11.67 11.67
CA ALA A 202 -13.37 10.72 11.60
C ALA A 202 -14.64 11.32 10.97
N ASP A 203 -14.91 12.60 11.26
CA ASP A 203 -16.12 13.31 10.80
C ASP A 203 -16.05 13.82 9.35
N THR A 204 -14.90 13.65 8.68
CA THR A 204 -14.78 14.07 7.28
C THR A 204 -15.46 13.06 6.37
N PRO A 205 -16.47 13.46 5.57
CA PRO A 205 -17.11 12.57 4.62
C PRO A 205 -16.12 12.13 3.52
N ASP A 206 -16.28 10.89 3.04
CA ASP A 206 -15.52 10.41 1.89
C ASP A 206 -16.03 11.12 0.61
N PRO A 207 -15.18 11.86 -0.11
CA PRO A 207 -15.62 12.60 -1.30
C PRO A 207 -15.95 11.69 -2.49
N VAL A 208 -15.64 10.40 -2.42
CA VAL A 208 -15.85 9.45 -3.51
C VAL A 208 -17.25 8.82 -3.41
N PRO A 209 -18.05 8.82 -4.49
CA PRO A 209 -19.32 8.13 -4.52
C PRO A 209 -19.21 6.65 -4.14
N LYS A 210 -20.11 6.17 -3.27
CA LYS A 210 -20.06 4.80 -2.70
C LYS A 210 -20.02 3.70 -3.77
N PHE A 211 -20.68 3.89 -4.91
CA PHE A 211 -20.72 2.89 -5.99
C PHE A 211 -19.36 2.70 -6.71
N LEU A 212 -18.46 3.67 -6.62
CA LEU A 212 -17.09 3.56 -7.15
C LEU A 212 -16.13 2.90 -6.16
N ILE A 213 -16.52 2.75 -4.88
CA ILE A 213 -15.64 2.27 -3.84
C ILE A 213 -15.70 0.74 -3.78
N MET A 214 -14.57 0.09 -4.06
CA MET A 214 -14.43 -1.36 -3.88
C MET A 214 -14.23 -1.69 -2.39
N SER A 215 -14.83 -2.77 -1.90
CA SER A 215 -14.59 -3.25 -0.54
C SER A 215 -13.14 -3.73 -0.36
N THR A 216 -12.56 -3.49 0.82
CA THR A 216 -11.19 -3.92 1.16
C THR A 216 -11.01 -5.43 1.04
N ALA A 217 -12.01 -6.22 1.44
CA ALA A 217 -11.97 -7.68 1.32
C ALA A 217 -11.87 -8.14 -0.14
N ARG A 218 -12.59 -7.50 -1.07
CA ARG A 218 -12.49 -7.80 -2.50
C ARG A 218 -11.12 -7.40 -3.05
N ALA A 219 -10.63 -6.22 -2.68
CA ALA A 219 -9.30 -5.74 -3.07
C ALA A 219 -8.21 -6.70 -2.57
N ALA A 220 -8.25 -7.09 -1.29
CA ALA A 220 -7.28 -8.02 -0.70
C ALA A 220 -7.24 -9.36 -1.44
N ARG A 221 -8.40 -9.94 -1.80
CA ARG A 221 -8.44 -11.19 -2.58
C ARG A 221 -7.74 -11.07 -3.93
N HIS A 222 -7.94 -9.94 -4.64
CA HIS A 222 -7.26 -9.68 -5.92
C HIS A 222 -5.75 -9.51 -5.74
N ILE A 223 -5.34 -8.75 -4.72
CA ILE A 223 -3.94 -8.46 -4.41
C ILE A 223 -3.20 -9.75 -4.04
N VAL A 224 -3.71 -10.52 -3.08
CA VAL A 224 -3.06 -11.77 -2.63
C VAL A 224 -2.98 -12.79 -3.76
N ARG A 225 -3.99 -12.86 -4.63
CA ARG A 225 -3.93 -13.71 -5.84
C ARG A 225 -2.84 -13.26 -6.82
N ALA A 226 -2.65 -11.95 -7.00
CA ALA A 226 -1.60 -11.41 -7.86
C ALA A 226 -0.19 -11.70 -7.30
N ILE A 227 0.00 -11.50 -5.99
CA ILE A 227 1.25 -11.83 -5.27
C ILE A 227 1.56 -13.34 -5.40
N ALA A 228 0.56 -14.19 -5.18
CA ALA A 228 0.71 -15.64 -5.31
C ALA A 228 1.17 -16.07 -6.72
N ARG A 229 0.63 -15.42 -7.74
CA ARG A 229 0.96 -15.65 -9.16
C ARG A 229 2.21 -14.92 -9.63
N ARG A 230 2.92 -14.25 -8.74
CA ARG A 230 4.15 -13.48 -9.05
C ARG A 230 3.95 -12.48 -10.20
N ARG A 231 2.78 -11.83 -10.25
CA ARG A 231 2.50 -10.81 -11.28
C ARG A 231 3.36 -9.58 -11.04
N ARG A 232 3.91 -9.00 -12.11
CA ARG A 232 4.69 -7.76 -12.02
C ARG A 232 3.84 -6.57 -11.59
N GLU A 233 2.60 -6.51 -12.07
CA GLU A 233 1.68 -5.40 -11.78
C GLU A 233 0.22 -5.87 -11.74
N ILE A 234 -0.57 -5.19 -10.92
CA ILE A 234 -2.04 -5.30 -10.90
C ILE A 234 -2.69 -3.95 -10.64
N VAL A 235 -3.58 -3.53 -11.52
CA VAL A 235 -4.57 -2.47 -11.22
C VAL A 235 -5.81 -3.15 -10.64
N VAL A 236 -6.18 -2.80 -9.39
CA VAL A 236 -7.13 -3.58 -8.59
C VAL A 236 -8.59 -3.34 -9.00
N THR A 237 -8.97 -2.08 -9.25
CA THR A 237 -10.36 -1.70 -9.52
C THR A 237 -10.69 -1.63 -11.01
N GLY A 238 -11.94 -1.91 -11.41
CA GLY A 238 -12.37 -1.88 -12.81
C GLY A 238 -12.21 -0.49 -13.45
N HIS A 239 -12.72 0.55 -12.79
CA HIS A 239 -12.54 1.94 -13.26
C HIS A 239 -11.06 2.33 -13.35
N GLY A 240 -10.22 1.91 -12.38
CA GLY A 240 -8.79 2.15 -12.42
C GLY A 240 -8.12 1.54 -13.65
N LYS A 241 -8.50 0.32 -14.05
CA LYS A 241 -7.99 -0.33 -15.27
C LYS A 241 -8.31 0.47 -16.51
N ILE A 242 -9.58 0.93 -16.62
CA ILE A 242 -10.04 1.74 -17.75
C ILE A 242 -9.23 3.06 -17.80
N PHE A 243 -9.12 3.77 -16.69
CA PHE A 243 -8.38 5.03 -16.63
C PHE A 243 -6.90 4.88 -16.97
N VAL A 244 -6.22 3.86 -16.42
CA VAL A 244 -4.80 3.59 -16.71
C VAL A 244 -4.63 3.22 -18.19
N PHE A 245 -5.52 2.39 -18.74
CA PHE A 245 -5.49 2.04 -20.15
C PHE A 245 -5.68 3.27 -21.06
N LEU A 246 -6.71 4.07 -20.81
CA LEU A 246 -6.98 5.29 -21.57
C LEU A 246 -5.82 6.29 -21.47
N HIS A 247 -5.25 6.48 -20.27
CA HIS A 247 -4.12 7.39 -20.11
C HIS A 247 -2.87 6.94 -20.87
N ARG A 248 -2.65 5.62 -20.95
CA ARG A 248 -1.52 5.06 -21.69
C ARG A 248 -1.67 5.21 -23.22
N HIS A 249 -2.88 5.06 -23.75
CA HIS A 249 -3.12 5.00 -25.19
C HIS A 249 -3.74 6.27 -25.79
N ALA A 250 -4.44 7.08 -24.95
CA ALA A 250 -5.08 8.34 -25.36
C ALA A 250 -4.91 9.40 -24.25
N PRO A 251 -3.66 9.85 -23.95
CA PRO A 251 -3.40 10.77 -22.84
C PRO A 251 -4.10 12.13 -23.01
N TRP A 252 -4.31 12.59 -24.24
CA TRP A 252 -5.05 13.81 -24.53
C TRP A 252 -6.52 13.72 -24.06
N LEU A 253 -7.16 12.57 -24.23
CA LEU A 253 -8.54 12.36 -23.81
C LEU A 253 -8.65 12.43 -22.27
N THR A 254 -7.80 11.69 -21.56
CA THR A 254 -7.79 11.71 -20.10
C THR A 254 -7.45 13.09 -19.55
N SER A 255 -6.51 13.81 -20.16
CA SER A 255 -6.18 15.18 -19.78
C SER A 255 -7.35 16.14 -19.97
N THR A 256 -8.12 16.00 -21.06
CA THR A 256 -9.32 16.79 -21.30
C THR A 256 -10.41 16.50 -20.27
N VAL A 257 -10.65 15.21 -19.96
CA VAL A 257 -11.62 14.81 -18.92
C VAL A 257 -11.20 15.34 -17.55
N ILE A 258 -9.94 15.19 -17.16
CA ILE A 258 -9.43 15.70 -15.89
C ILE A 258 -9.59 17.23 -15.79
N ARG A 259 -9.27 18.00 -16.86
CA ARG A 259 -9.44 19.46 -16.86
C ARG A 259 -10.90 19.88 -16.76
N ARG A 260 -11.81 19.17 -17.43
CA ARG A 260 -13.22 19.53 -17.49
C ARG A 260 -14.05 19.05 -16.30
N PHE A 261 -13.71 17.88 -15.76
CA PHE A 261 -14.47 17.18 -14.72
C PHE A 261 -13.60 16.80 -13.50
N GLY A 262 -12.35 17.28 -13.44
CA GLY A 262 -11.42 16.93 -12.37
C GLY A 262 -12.00 17.21 -11.00
N VAL A 263 -11.76 16.32 -10.06
CA VAL A 263 -12.19 16.46 -8.66
C VAL A 263 -11.59 17.76 -8.12
N ARG A 264 -12.45 18.67 -7.66
CA ARG A 264 -12.01 19.90 -6.97
C ARG A 264 -11.16 19.52 -5.78
N SER A 265 -9.99 20.09 -5.67
CA SER A 265 -9.11 19.86 -4.53
C SER A 265 -9.72 20.49 -3.28
N ARG A 266 -9.50 19.87 -2.10
CA ARG A 266 -9.86 20.48 -0.82
C ARG A 266 -9.21 21.85 -0.72
N GLY A 267 -10.02 22.90 -0.52
CA GLY A 267 -9.54 24.27 -0.32
C GLY A 267 -9.70 25.22 -1.51
N GLU A 268 -10.27 24.79 -2.66
CA GLU A 268 -10.67 25.74 -3.69
C GLU A 268 -11.97 26.47 -3.28
N PRO A 269 -12.00 27.82 -3.31
CA PRO A 269 -13.22 28.58 -3.08
C PRO A 269 -14.27 28.21 -4.15
N SER A 270 -15.53 28.14 -3.75
CA SER A 270 -16.67 28.02 -4.67
C SER A 270 -16.65 29.24 -5.61
N ARG A 271 -16.56 28.99 -6.92
CA ARG A 271 -16.87 30.04 -7.92
C ARG A 271 -18.37 30.25 -7.97
#